data_75d42cac218e7287a7d17d7a1c6824cc
#
_entry.id   75d42cac218e7287a7d17d7a1c6824cc
#
_cell.length_a   1.000
_cell.length_b   1.000
_cell.length_c   1.000
_cell.angle_alpha   90.00
_cell.angle_beta   90.00
_cell.angle_gamma   90.00
#
_symmetry.space_group_name_H-M   'P 1'
#
loop_
_entity.id
_entity.type
_entity.pdbx_description
1 polymer ?
#
loop_
_entity_poly.entity_id
_entity_poly.type
_entity_poly.pdbx_seq_one_letter_code
_entity_poly.pdbx_strand_id
1 'polypeptide(L)'
;MVIVMCKKLFAIKLVERQSKRYNFLTKTLHQMKLYTASETRRIDNLAIKEKNITGFSLMQSAAEFSLDVIVREFPEVKDLIVFCSKGKNSGDGFLLGTYAKDFGLNVIVVMCSPVNDFKSVTKKAYDELKSAKVKVIKSPDLKNLKLSRDTVIVDALVGTGLKGKLRNAVKESVLKINELEIKYPVISLDVPS
;
A
#
# COMPACT_ATOMS: atom_id res chain seq x y z
N MET A 1 -3.49 9.48 -11.34
CA MET A 1 -2.01 9.35 -11.19
C MET A 1 -1.76 8.15 -10.30
N VAL A 2 -1.09 7.15 -10.80
CA VAL A 2 -0.71 5.96 -10.01
C VAL A 2 0.74 6.09 -9.57
N ILE A 3 0.98 6.06 -8.27
CA ILE A 3 2.32 6.00 -7.68
C ILE A 3 2.56 4.58 -7.22
N VAL A 4 3.63 3.95 -7.71
CA VAL A 4 4.04 2.61 -7.30
C VAL A 4 5.16 2.71 -6.29
N MET A 5 4.97 2.14 -5.11
CA MET A 5 5.95 2.13 -4.03
C MET A 5 6.52 0.73 -3.85
N CYS A 6 7.76 0.53 -4.24
CA CYS A 6 8.45 -0.74 -3.98
C CYS A 6 9.00 -0.79 -2.55
N LYS A 7 8.69 -1.86 -1.84
CA LYS A 7 8.83 -2.05 -0.38
C LYS A 7 10.21 -1.82 0.23
N LYS A 8 11.30 -1.78 -0.55
CA LYS A 8 12.60 -2.00 0.08
C LYS A 8 13.77 -1.25 -0.50
N LEU A 9 13.57 -0.53 -1.56
CA LEU A 9 14.55 0.34 -2.16
C LEU A 9 13.80 1.50 -2.78
N PHE A 10 13.54 2.52 -2.01
CA PHE A 10 13.12 3.87 -2.39
C PHE A 10 12.82 4.10 -3.90
N ALA A 11 12.17 3.13 -4.56
CA ALA A 11 11.83 3.21 -5.96
C ALA A 11 10.36 3.57 -6.11
N ILE A 12 10.11 4.84 -6.38
CA ILE A 12 8.79 5.31 -6.83
C ILE A 12 8.80 5.15 -8.35
N LYS A 13 7.98 4.25 -8.89
CA LYS A 13 7.71 4.20 -10.31
C LYS A 13 6.41 4.96 -10.56
N LEU A 14 6.53 6.15 -11.13
CA LEU A 14 5.40 6.91 -11.64
C LEU A 14 4.98 6.33 -12.99
N VAL A 15 3.77 5.79 -13.07
CA VAL A 15 3.14 5.42 -14.33
C VAL A 15 2.22 6.58 -14.72
N GLU A 16 2.62 7.33 -15.75
CA GLU A 16 1.99 8.57 -16.15
C GLU A 16 0.91 8.44 -17.21
N ARG A 17 -0.14 9.21 -17.00
CA ARG A 17 -0.82 9.93 -18.09
C ARG A 17 -0.70 11.42 -17.82
N GLN A 18 0.23 12.06 -18.53
CA GLN A 18 0.39 13.53 -18.73
C GLN A 18 0.21 14.49 -17.56
N SER A 19 1.29 15.03 -16.97
CA SER A 19 1.36 16.42 -16.49
C SER A 19 2.78 16.92 -16.17
N LYS A 20 2.96 18.26 -16.19
CA LYS A 20 4.23 19.01 -16.16
C LYS A 20 5.02 19.03 -14.82
N ARG A 21 4.68 18.27 -13.80
CA ARG A 21 5.38 18.22 -12.48
C ARG A 21 6.59 17.28 -12.42
N TYR A 22 7.03 16.74 -13.53
CA TYR A 22 7.97 15.62 -13.67
C TYR A 22 9.45 15.91 -13.50
N ASN A 23 9.89 17.16 -13.62
CA ASN A 23 11.33 17.44 -13.71
C ASN A 23 12.13 17.19 -12.43
N PHE A 24 11.51 17.17 -11.26
CA PHE A 24 12.23 16.92 -10.00
C PHE A 24 12.39 15.41 -9.72
N LEU A 25 11.31 14.63 -9.93
CA LEU A 25 11.33 13.18 -9.66
C LEU A 25 12.19 12.41 -10.67
N THR A 26 12.23 12.83 -11.94
CA THR A 26 13.11 12.23 -12.96
C THR A 26 14.59 12.38 -12.66
N LYS A 27 15.02 13.50 -12.06
CA LYS A 27 16.43 13.67 -11.62
C LYS A 27 16.82 12.70 -10.52
N THR A 28 15.94 12.41 -9.58
CA THR A 28 16.17 11.45 -8.48
C THR A 28 16.15 10.01 -8.99
N LEU A 29 15.29 9.68 -9.95
CA LEU A 29 15.17 8.34 -10.55
C LEU A 29 16.40 7.90 -11.34
N HIS A 30 17.19 8.83 -11.93
CA HIS A 30 18.40 8.50 -12.70
C HIS A 30 19.53 7.90 -11.84
N GLN A 31 19.46 7.99 -10.51
CA GLN A 31 20.45 7.44 -9.58
C GLN A 31 19.96 6.20 -8.81
N MET A 32 18.73 5.75 -9.01
CA MET A 32 18.18 4.63 -8.26
C MET A 32 18.48 3.30 -8.96
N LYS A 33 19.12 2.39 -8.25
CA LYS A 33 19.26 1.00 -8.69
C LYS A 33 17.91 0.31 -8.68
N LEU A 34 17.53 -0.29 -9.80
CA LEU A 34 16.37 -1.14 -9.89
C LEU A 34 16.77 -2.57 -9.59
N TYR A 35 15.96 -3.27 -8.80
CA TYR A 35 16.18 -4.65 -8.42
C TYR A 35 14.99 -5.50 -8.85
N THR A 36 15.27 -6.71 -9.26
CA THR A 36 14.24 -7.73 -9.53
C THR A 36 13.56 -8.15 -8.23
N ALA A 37 12.37 -8.73 -8.31
CA ALA A 37 11.66 -9.29 -7.15
C ALA A 37 12.47 -10.36 -6.40
N SER A 38 13.35 -11.10 -7.10
CA SER A 38 14.26 -12.09 -6.49
C SER A 38 15.40 -11.42 -5.73
N GLU A 39 16.00 -10.38 -6.28
CA GLU A 39 17.06 -9.61 -5.62
C GLU A 39 16.52 -8.90 -4.38
N THR A 40 15.35 -8.27 -4.48
CA THR A 40 14.70 -7.64 -3.32
C THR A 40 14.46 -8.65 -2.20
N ARG A 41 13.93 -9.84 -2.50
CA ARG A 41 13.77 -10.91 -1.49
C ARG A 41 15.10 -11.34 -0.88
N ARG A 42 16.18 -11.41 -1.67
CA ARG A 42 17.52 -11.75 -1.17
C ARG A 42 18.04 -10.69 -0.22
N ILE A 43 17.90 -9.40 -0.56
CA ILE A 43 18.30 -8.28 0.30
C ILE A 43 17.55 -8.32 1.63
N ASP A 44 16.26 -8.62 1.61
CA ASP A 44 15.45 -8.78 2.83
C ASP A 44 15.95 -9.88 3.75
N ASN A 45 16.23 -11.04 3.14
CA ASN A 45 16.73 -12.18 3.89
C ASN A 45 18.11 -11.90 4.49
N LEU A 46 18.97 -11.17 3.77
CA LEU A 46 20.25 -10.71 4.29
C LEU A 46 20.07 -9.72 5.46
N ALA A 47 19.19 -8.73 5.32
CA ALA A 47 18.91 -7.78 6.39
C ALA A 47 18.39 -8.48 7.67
N ILE A 48 17.51 -9.47 7.51
CA ILE A 48 17.00 -10.28 8.63
C ILE A 48 18.13 -11.06 9.31
N LYS A 49 19.01 -11.70 8.52
CA LYS A 49 20.08 -12.56 9.06
C LYS A 49 21.23 -11.78 9.68
N GLU A 50 21.70 -10.72 9.00
CA GLU A 50 22.92 -10.02 9.38
C GLU A 50 22.70 -8.87 10.36
N LYS A 51 21.53 -8.22 10.30
CA LYS A 51 21.21 -7.07 11.16
C LYS A 51 20.24 -7.40 12.27
N ASN A 52 19.88 -8.66 12.46
CA ASN A 52 18.89 -9.12 13.44
C ASN A 52 17.55 -8.36 13.36
N ILE A 53 17.15 -7.96 12.15
CA ILE A 53 15.92 -7.22 11.90
C ILE A 53 14.79 -8.23 11.65
N THR A 54 13.66 -8.08 12.33
CA THR A 54 12.50 -8.95 12.08
C THR A 54 11.80 -8.62 10.78
N GLY A 55 11.15 -9.60 10.14
CA GLY A 55 10.30 -9.34 8.98
C GLY A 55 9.16 -8.36 9.30
N PHE A 56 8.74 -8.29 10.57
CA PHE A 56 7.75 -7.32 11.02
C PHE A 56 8.33 -5.90 11.07
N SER A 57 9.56 -5.72 11.58
CA SER A 57 10.22 -4.40 11.57
C SER A 57 10.45 -3.87 10.15
N LEU A 58 10.76 -4.77 9.19
CA LEU A 58 10.83 -4.36 7.78
C LEU A 58 9.48 -3.88 7.23
N MET A 59 8.40 -4.55 7.64
CA MET A 59 7.04 -4.17 7.28
C MET A 59 6.65 -2.81 7.89
N GLN A 60 7.04 -2.57 9.16
CA GLN A 60 6.84 -1.28 9.83
C GLN A 60 7.55 -0.16 9.08
N SER A 61 8.83 -0.30 8.79
CA SER A 61 9.60 0.71 8.03
C SER A 61 9.03 0.98 6.63
N ALA A 62 8.50 -0.05 5.96
CA ALA A 62 7.83 0.13 4.67
C ALA A 62 6.53 0.94 4.79
N ALA A 63 5.74 0.69 5.83
CA ALA A 63 4.51 1.42 6.09
C ALA A 63 4.75 2.88 6.50
N GLU A 64 5.73 3.13 7.37
CA GLU A 64 6.18 4.48 7.75
C GLU A 64 6.61 5.29 6.51
N PHE A 65 7.48 4.72 5.69
CA PHE A 65 7.92 5.37 4.45
C PHE A 65 6.76 5.64 3.50
N SER A 66 5.80 4.71 3.42
CA SER A 66 4.61 4.89 2.58
C SER A 66 3.77 6.08 3.05
N LEU A 67 3.60 6.25 4.36
CA LEU A 67 2.92 7.41 4.93
C LEU A 67 3.66 8.72 4.61
N ASP A 68 4.97 8.75 4.81
CA ASP A 68 5.79 9.94 4.50
C ASP A 68 5.65 10.38 3.04
N VAL A 69 5.62 9.41 2.10
CA VAL A 69 5.40 9.71 0.68
C VAL A 69 3.99 10.23 0.45
N ILE A 70 2.97 9.62 1.04
CA ILE A 70 1.57 10.05 0.90
C ILE A 70 1.42 11.52 1.34
N VAL A 71 1.88 11.83 2.54
CA VAL A 71 1.74 13.17 3.11
C VAL A 71 2.53 14.21 2.31
N ARG A 72 3.71 13.86 1.82
CA ARG A 72 4.55 14.75 1.00
C ARG A 72 3.96 15.01 -0.39
N GLU A 73 3.48 13.97 -1.06
CA GLU A 73 2.96 14.10 -2.43
C GLU A 73 1.52 14.63 -2.47
N PHE A 74 0.76 14.43 -1.39
CA PHE A 74 -0.62 14.87 -1.22
C PHE A 74 -0.81 15.64 0.10
N PRO A 75 -0.25 16.87 0.21
CA PRO A 75 -0.25 17.62 1.48
C PRO A 75 -1.66 17.97 1.99
N GLU A 76 -2.66 17.96 1.11
CA GLU A 76 -4.06 18.22 1.46
C GLU A 76 -4.85 16.93 1.81
N VAL A 77 -4.20 15.76 1.88
CA VAL A 77 -4.87 14.49 2.18
C VAL A 77 -5.50 14.53 3.56
N LYS A 78 -6.78 14.11 3.63
CA LYS A 78 -7.53 13.94 4.87
C LYS A 78 -8.07 12.53 5.04
N ASP A 79 -8.37 11.88 3.93
CA ASP A 79 -8.99 10.56 3.92
C ASP A 79 -8.10 9.55 3.19
N LEU A 80 -7.90 8.39 3.78
CA LEU A 80 -7.12 7.29 3.21
C LEU A 80 -7.98 6.04 3.10
N ILE A 81 -8.16 5.52 1.89
CA ILE A 81 -8.88 4.27 1.64
C ILE A 81 -7.88 3.21 1.23
N VAL A 82 -7.64 2.21 2.07
CA VAL A 82 -6.64 1.17 1.86
C VAL A 82 -7.30 -0.14 1.48
N PHE A 83 -7.09 -0.60 0.26
CA PHE A 83 -7.57 -1.90 -0.20
C PHE A 83 -6.60 -3.01 0.18
N CYS A 84 -7.08 -3.98 0.96
CA CYS A 84 -6.29 -5.08 1.49
C CYS A 84 -6.91 -6.45 1.18
N SER A 85 -6.04 -7.45 1.04
CA SER A 85 -6.39 -8.85 0.87
C SER A 85 -5.75 -9.67 2.01
N LYS A 86 -4.99 -10.73 1.72
CA LYS A 86 -4.41 -11.64 2.72
C LYS A 86 -2.89 -11.76 2.72
N GLY A 87 -2.21 -11.12 1.77
CA GLY A 87 -0.76 -11.25 1.59
C GLY A 87 0.06 -10.33 2.48
N LYS A 88 1.40 -10.42 2.34
CA LYS A 88 2.32 -9.51 3.03
C LYS A 88 2.09 -8.04 2.61
N ASN A 89 1.72 -7.80 1.35
CA ASN A 89 1.39 -6.47 0.87
C ASN A 89 0.25 -5.83 1.68
N SER A 90 -0.76 -6.63 2.01
CA SER A 90 -1.85 -6.17 2.89
C SER A 90 -1.38 -5.94 4.33
N GLY A 91 -0.35 -6.66 4.78
CA GLY A 91 0.29 -6.37 6.07
C GLY A 91 0.89 -4.97 6.11
N ASP A 92 1.56 -4.54 5.04
CA ASP A 92 2.06 -3.17 4.93
C ASP A 92 0.90 -2.18 4.87
N GLY A 93 -0.19 -2.51 4.15
CA GLY A 93 -1.41 -1.71 4.10
C GLY A 93 -2.09 -1.56 5.47
N PHE A 94 -2.09 -2.60 6.32
CA PHE A 94 -2.63 -2.52 7.67
C PHE A 94 -1.81 -1.61 8.57
N LEU A 95 -0.48 -1.73 8.55
CA LEU A 95 0.40 -0.85 9.32
C LEU A 95 0.33 0.59 8.81
N LEU A 96 0.30 0.79 7.49
CA LEU A 96 0.06 2.11 6.91
C LEU A 96 -1.25 2.72 7.42
N GLY A 97 -2.33 1.92 7.44
CA GLY A 97 -3.62 2.37 7.97
C GLY A 97 -3.56 2.75 9.45
N THR A 98 -2.80 1.99 10.24
CA THR A 98 -2.55 2.29 11.67
C THR A 98 -1.82 3.63 11.81
N TYR A 99 -0.67 3.78 11.14
CA TYR A 99 0.15 4.98 11.25
C TYR A 99 -0.52 6.23 10.68
N ALA A 100 -1.26 6.09 9.58
CA ALA A 100 -2.05 7.17 9.03
C ALA A 100 -3.16 7.64 9.98
N LYS A 101 -3.79 6.70 10.71
CA LYS A 101 -4.76 7.02 11.76
C LYS A 101 -4.11 7.77 12.93
N ASP A 102 -2.95 7.32 13.37
CA ASP A 102 -2.19 7.96 14.46
C ASP A 102 -1.66 9.34 14.03
N PHE A 103 -1.37 9.52 12.75
CA PHE A 103 -1.00 10.80 12.14
C PHE A 103 -2.18 11.80 12.07
N GLY A 104 -3.41 11.32 12.22
CA GLY A 104 -4.63 12.15 12.23
C GLY A 104 -5.47 12.08 10.95
N LEU A 105 -5.17 11.17 10.02
CA LEU A 105 -6.00 10.94 8.83
C LEU A 105 -7.25 10.11 9.17
N ASN A 106 -8.33 10.33 8.42
CA ASN A 106 -9.47 9.44 8.42
C ASN A 106 -9.15 8.20 7.59
N VAL A 107 -9.09 7.04 8.21
CA VAL A 107 -8.68 5.82 7.52
C VAL A 107 -9.82 4.82 7.46
N ILE A 108 -10.02 4.24 6.27
CA ILE A 108 -10.90 3.11 6.05
C ILE A 108 -10.11 2.01 5.32
N VAL A 109 -10.11 0.81 5.89
CA VAL A 109 -9.55 -0.37 5.24
C VAL A 109 -10.68 -1.16 4.59
N VAL A 110 -10.53 -1.43 3.30
CA VAL A 110 -11.46 -2.24 2.49
C VAL A 110 -10.90 -3.65 2.37
N MET A 111 -11.56 -4.61 2.98
CA MET A 111 -11.16 -6.02 3.00
C MET A 111 -11.81 -6.82 1.88
N CYS A 112 -10.98 -7.50 1.07
CA CYS A 112 -11.44 -8.41 0.01
C CYS A 112 -11.24 -9.89 0.36
N SER A 113 -10.69 -10.21 1.52
CA SER A 113 -10.44 -11.60 1.95
C SER A 113 -10.82 -11.80 3.41
N PRO A 114 -11.23 -13.02 3.80
CA PRO A 114 -11.49 -13.34 5.20
C PRO A 114 -10.25 -13.19 6.08
N VAL A 115 -10.45 -12.73 7.31
CA VAL A 115 -9.36 -12.52 8.30
C VAL A 115 -8.67 -13.83 8.70
N ASN A 116 -9.38 -14.96 8.66
CA ASN A 116 -8.84 -16.27 9.02
C ASN A 116 -7.71 -16.77 8.10
N ASP A 117 -7.56 -16.14 6.93
CA ASP A 117 -6.51 -16.47 5.96
C ASP A 117 -5.15 -15.80 6.27
N PHE A 118 -5.04 -14.98 7.31
CA PHE A 118 -3.83 -14.22 7.60
C PHE A 118 -2.74 -15.09 8.22
N LYS A 119 -1.51 -14.97 7.69
CA LYS A 119 -0.31 -15.60 8.26
C LYS A 119 0.39 -14.67 9.26
N SER A 120 1.18 -15.25 10.14
CA SER A 120 1.80 -14.66 11.34
C SER A 120 2.06 -13.14 11.30
N VAL A 121 2.87 -12.66 10.36
CA VAL A 121 3.27 -11.24 10.27
C VAL A 121 2.10 -10.34 9.85
N THR A 122 1.32 -10.79 8.86
CA THR A 122 0.11 -10.07 8.39
C THR A 122 -0.97 -10.05 9.47
N LYS A 123 -1.10 -11.15 10.23
CA LYS A 123 -2.03 -11.21 11.36
C LYS A 123 -1.66 -10.20 12.43
N LYS A 124 -0.38 -10.12 12.80
CA LYS A 124 0.12 -9.13 13.77
C LYS A 124 -0.18 -7.69 13.31
N ALA A 125 0.07 -7.37 12.03
CA ALA A 125 -0.25 -6.06 11.46
C ALA A 125 -1.75 -5.73 11.52
N TYR A 126 -2.59 -6.73 11.26
CA TYR A 126 -4.05 -6.56 11.37
C TYR A 126 -4.50 -6.37 12.81
N ASP A 127 -3.89 -7.05 13.78
CA ASP A 127 -4.22 -6.88 15.19
C ASP A 127 -3.84 -5.47 15.69
N GLU A 128 -2.72 -4.90 15.23
CA GLU A 128 -2.35 -3.50 15.48
C GLU A 128 -3.39 -2.52 14.87
N LEU A 129 -3.81 -2.77 13.63
CA LEU A 129 -4.87 -1.98 12.98
C LEU A 129 -6.16 -1.96 13.81
N LYS A 130 -6.58 -3.14 14.31
CA LYS A 130 -7.76 -3.26 15.17
C LYS A 130 -7.61 -2.52 16.49
N SER A 131 -6.42 -2.61 17.11
CA SER A 131 -6.11 -1.90 18.37
C SER A 131 -6.18 -0.38 18.19
N ALA A 132 -5.76 0.13 17.03
CA ALA A 132 -5.90 1.54 16.65
C ALA A 132 -7.35 1.93 16.29
N LYS A 133 -8.31 1.00 16.35
CA LYS A 133 -9.73 1.22 16.04
C LYS A 133 -9.96 1.80 14.63
N VAL A 134 -9.14 1.40 13.67
CA VAL A 134 -9.35 1.76 12.27
C VAL A 134 -10.61 1.08 11.74
N LYS A 135 -11.43 1.85 11.01
CA LYS A 135 -12.65 1.32 10.39
C LYS A 135 -12.31 0.32 9.29
N VAL A 136 -12.83 -0.89 9.42
CA VAL A 136 -12.68 -1.96 8.42
C VAL A 136 -14.04 -2.27 7.82
N ILE A 137 -14.13 -2.27 6.49
CA ILE A 137 -15.35 -2.60 5.74
C ILE A 137 -15.07 -3.69 4.71
N LYS A 138 -16.11 -4.33 4.19
CA LYS A 138 -16.04 -5.22 3.04
C LYS A 138 -16.15 -4.43 1.73
N SER A 139 -15.59 -4.95 0.64
CA SER A 139 -15.58 -4.28 -0.66
C SER A 139 -16.96 -3.80 -1.15
N PRO A 140 -18.08 -4.57 -1.01
CA PRO A 140 -19.40 -4.09 -1.42
C PRO A 140 -19.90 -2.85 -0.66
N ASP A 141 -19.48 -2.68 0.59
CA ASP A 141 -19.94 -1.58 1.46
C ASP A 141 -19.37 -0.22 1.05
N LEU A 142 -18.33 -0.22 0.19
CA LEU A 142 -17.70 1.00 -0.31
C LEU A 142 -18.67 1.89 -1.11
N LYS A 143 -19.68 1.32 -1.74
CA LYS A 143 -20.70 2.07 -2.50
C LYS A 143 -21.45 3.08 -1.63
N ASN A 144 -21.50 2.85 -0.33
CA ASN A 144 -22.21 3.69 0.63
C ASN A 144 -21.33 4.81 1.23
N LEU A 145 -20.04 4.88 0.84
CA LEU A 145 -19.14 5.89 1.34
C LEU A 145 -19.18 7.14 0.47
N LYS A 146 -19.35 8.29 1.13
CA LYS A 146 -19.11 9.59 0.50
C LYS A 146 -17.63 9.91 0.66
N LEU A 147 -16.87 9.83 -0.43
CA LEU A 147 -15.46 10.17 -0.45
C LEU A 147 -15.30 11.67 -0.69
N SER A 148 -14.42 12.33 0.08
CA SER A 148 -14.06 13.72 -0.13
C SER A 148 -13.07 13.85 -1.31
N ARG A 149 -12.90 15.07 -1.82
CA ARG A 149 -11.88 15.33 -2.86
C ARG A 149 -10.44 15.16 -2.35
N ASP A 150 -10.24 15.22 -1.02
CA ASP A 150 -8.95 15.10 -0.34
C ASP A 150 -8.66 13.62 0.03
N THR A 151 -9.26 12.68 -0.71
CA THR A 151 -9.10 11.23 -0.53
C THR A 151 -7.93 10.71 -1.38
N VAL A 152 -7.08 9.88 -0.79
CA VAL A 152 -6.08 9.06 -1.47
C VAL A 152 -6.47 7.59 -1.37
N ILE A 153 -6.40 6.88 -2.48
CA ILE A 153 -6.65 5.43 -2.57
C ILE A 153 -5.31 4.69 -2.50
N VAL A 154 -5.25 3.65 -1.68
CA VAL A 154 -4.06 2.79 -1.58
C VAL A 154 -4.40 1.37 -2.03
N ASP A 155 -3.69 0.88 -3.04
CA ASP A 155 -3.70 -0.50 -3.48
C ASP A 155 -2.65 -1.30 -2.72
N ALA A 156 -3.10 -2.08 -1.73
CA ALA A 156 -2.32 -3.03 -0.96
C ALA A 156 -2.83 -4.48 -1.11
N LEU A 157 -3.44 -4.80 -2.26
CA LEU A 157 -4.10 -6.08 -2.50
C LEU A 157 -3.11 -7.20 -2.72
N VAL A 158 -2.27 -7.09 -3.75
CA VAL A 158 -1.26 -8.09 -4.12
C VAL A 158 0.08 -7.40 -4.40
N GLY A 159 1.16 -8.12 -4.26
CA GLY A 159 2.51 -7.64 -4.57
C GLY A 159 3.22 -8.64 -5.47
N THR A 160 4.55 -8.53 -5.59
CA THR A 160 5.43 -9.40 -6.40
C THR A 160 5.38 -10.90 -6.04
N GLY A 161 4.64 -11.25 -4.98
CA GLY A 161 4.41 -12.64 -4.57
C GLY A 161 3.20 -13.32 -5.22
N LEU A 162 2.45 -12.64 -6.09
CA LEU A 162 1.29 -13.21 -6.79
C LEU A 162 1.73 -14.37 -7.69
N LYS A 163 1.05 -15.51 -7.56
CA LYS A 163 1.19 -16.68 -8.45
C LYS A 163 -0.17 -16.99 -9.06
N GLY A 164 -0.22 -17.05 -10.39
CA GLY A 164 -1.45 -17.37 -11.13
C GLY A 164 -2.41 -16.19 -11.27
N LYS A 165 -3.69 -16.50 -11.53
CA LYS A 165 -4.75 -15.51 -11.75
C LYS A 165 -5.26 -14.91 -10.45
N LEU A 166 -5.72 -13.66 -10.49
CA LEU A 166 -6.42 -13.02 -9.38
C LEU A 166 -7.72 -13.77 -9.06
N ARG A 167 -8.01 -13.93 -7.77
CA ARG A 167 -9.29 -14.46 -7.29
C ARG A 167 -10.39 -13.40 -7.49
N ASN A 168 -11.63 -13.84 -7.67
CA ASN A 168 -12.75 -12.96 -8.02
C ASN A 168 -12.86 -11.73 -7.12
N ALA A 169 -12.86 -11.89 -5.80
CA ALA A 169 -12.97 -10.76 -4.88
C ALA A 169 -11.82 -9.74 -4.98
N VAL A 170 -10.58 -10.20 -5.26
CA VAL A 170 -9.43 -9.32 -5.50
C VAL A 170 -9.58 -8.63 -6.86
N LYS A 171 -10.00 -9.38 -7.90
CA LYS A 171 -10.26 -8.82 -9.23
C LYS A 171 -11.32 -7.71 -9.20
N GLU A 172 -12.43 -7.94 -8.49
CA GLU A 172 -13.49 -6.93 -8.31
C GLU A 172 -12.95 -5.68 -7.61
N SER A 173 -12.08 -5.86 -6.60
CA SER A 173 -11.47 -4.73 -5.91
C SER A 173 -10.48 -3.96 -6.80
N VAL A 174 -9.71 -4.63 -7.66
CA VAL A 174 -8.86 -3.98 -8.67
C VAL A 174 -9.71 -3.16 -9.64
N LEU A 175 -10.81 -3.72 -10.16
CA LEU A 175 -11.73 -2.98 -11.03
C LEU A 175 -12.29 -1.75 -10.32
N LYS A 176 -12.60 -1.88 -9.02
CA LYS A 176 -13.08 -0.74 -8.22
C LYS A 176 -12.02 0.34 -8.01
N ILE A 177 -10.76 -0.04 -7.78
CA ILE A 177 -9.65 0.92 -7.72
C ILE A 177 -9.51 1.66 -9.05
N ASN A 178 -9.58 0.97 -10.19
CA ASN A 178 -9.51 1.58 -11.52
C ASN A 178 -10.65 2.58 -11.79
N GLU A 179 -11.87 2.29 -11.29
CA GLU A 179 -12.98 3.25 -11.34
C GLU A 179 -12.69 4.49 -10.48
N LEU A 180 -12.11 4.30 -9.29
CA LEU A 180 -11.80 5.39 -8.37
C LEU A 180 -10.63 6.25 -8.86
N GLU A 181 -9.66 5.69 -9.59
CA GLU A 181 -8.50 6.39 -10.16
C GLU A 181 -8.92 7.57 -11.07
N ILE A 182 -10.12 7.51 -11.66
CA ILE A 182 -10.65 8.59 -12.50
C ILE A 182 -10.78 9.88 -11.69
N LYS A 183 -11.05 9.79 -10.38
CA LYS A 183 -11.35 10.93 -9.50
C LYS A 183 -10.34 11.16 -8.39
N TYR A 184 -9.64 10.11 -7.96
CA TYR A 184 -8.77 10.11 -6.80
C TYR A 184 -7.37 9.62 -7.18
N PRO A 185 -6.31 10.18 -6.57
CA PRO A 185 -4.98 9.62 -6.73
C PRO A 185 -4.91 8.21 -6.13
N VAL A 186 -4.22 7.31 -6.84
CA VAL A 186 -3.98 5.93 -6.40
C VAL A 186 -2.50 5.71 -6.16
N ILE A 187 -2.19 5.11 -5.03
CA ILE A 187 -0.84 4.66 -4.66
C ILE A 187 -0.85 3.14 -4.54
N SER A 188 0.03 2.47 -5.25
CA SER A 188 0.20 1.02 -5.14
C SER A 188 1.41 0.68 -4.29
N LEU A 189 1.21 -0.16 -3.27
CA LEU A 189 2.30 -0.71 -2.47
C LEU A 189 2.91 -1.92 -3.20
N ASP A 190 4.24 -1.95 -3.35
CA ASP A 190 5.03 -2.98 -4.06
C ASP A 190 4.86 -2.89 -5.59
N VAL A 191 3.75 -3.30 -6.13
CA VAL A 191 3.38 -3.21 -7.56
C VAL A 191 1.87 -2.98 -7.70
N PRO A 192 1.39 -2.39 -8.81
CA PRO A 192 -0.05 -2.33 -9.11
C PRO A 192 -0.65 -3.72 -9.20
N SER A 193 -1.81 -3.90 -8.62
CA SER A 193 -2.51 -5.19 -8.53
C SER A 193 -3.27 -5.60 -9.80
#